data_b7a6fa0ce97c6d23775c15229b9f1f65
#
_entry.id   b7a6fa0ce97c6d23775c15229b9f1f65
#
_cell.length_a   1.000
_cell.length_b   1.000
_cell.length_c   1.000
_cell.angle_alpha   90.00
_cell.angle_beta   90.00
_cell.angle_gamma   90.00
#
_symmetry.space_group_name_H-M   'P 1'
#
loop_
_entity.id
_entity.type
_entity.pdbx_description
1 polymer ?
#
loop_
_entity_poly.entity_id
_entity_poly.type
_entity_poly.pdbx_seq_one_letter_code
_entity_poly.pdbx_strand_id
1 'polypeptide(L)'
;LPSLPGVSPKQSLIQLLEQAAPNRYLSILAYTTPSPQMEAALRALRKAVMLRLHLATTAGYGPRYLHSTGQLHKGGPNSGLFLQLVDTMKPDVPVPGKFYTFGALAQAQAIGDLQSLHTHQRPASHITLGRDPVATIRSLVALLTPTKAGSRKPAAKIRAALKHRAHR
;
A
#
# COMPACT_ATOMS: atom_id res chain seq x y z
N LEU A 1 6.19 -11.59 -5.55
CA LEU A 1 7.16 -11.94 -4.50
C LEU A 1 6.37 -12.15 -3.22
N PRO A 2 6.57 -13.25 -2.50
CA PRO A 2 5.98 -13.38 -1.19
C PRO A 2 6.45 -12.20 -0.32
N SER A 3 5.58 -11.70 0.56
CA SER A 3 6.01 -10.83 1.67
C SER A 3 7.28 -11.43 2.26
N LEU A 4 8.28 -10.62 2.55
CA LEU A 4 9.51 -11.12 3.18
C LEU A 4 9.11 -12.05 4.33
N PRO A 5 9.61 -13.29 4.41
CA PRO A 5 9.21 -14.22 5.45
C PRO A 5 9.40 -13.59 6.82
N GLY A 6 8.34 -13.54 7.63
CA GLY A 6 8.38 -13.02 8.99
C GLY A 6 8.04 -11.55 9.18
N VAL A 7 7.79 -10.76 8.13
CA VAL A 7 7.38 -9.34 8.27
C VAL A 7 5.86 -9.23 8.30
N SER A 8 5.31 -8.71 9.38
CA SER A 8 3.85 -8.51 9.50
C SER A 8 3.37 -7.34 8.63
N PRO A 9 2.08 -7.32 8.21
CA PRO A 9 1.47 -6.20 7.48
C PRO A 9 1.71 -4.83 8.15
N LYS A 10 1.67 -4.80 9.47
CA LYS A 10 1.91 -3.58 10.25
C LYS A 10 3.36 -3.12 10.17
N GLN A 11 4.31 -4.03 10.22
CA GLN A 11 5.74 -3.72 10.08
C GLN A 11 6.06 -3.23 8.67
N SER A 12 5.52 -3.87 7.63
CA SER A 12 5.68 -3.46 6.24
C SER A 12 5.19 -2.03 6.01
N LEU A 13 4.02 -1.68 6.57
CA LEU A 13 3.50 -0.31 6.49
C LEU A 13 4.41 0.68 7.24
N ILE A 14 4.86 0.36 8.45
CA ILE A 14 5.75 1.25 9.24
C ILE A 14 7.05 1.52 8.48
N GLN A 15 7.73 0.49 7.99
CA GLN A 15 8.99 0.62 7.23
C GLN A 15 8.83 1.50 5.98
N LEU A 16 7.70 1.38 5.26
CA LEU A 16 7.41 2.25 4.13
C LEU A 16 7.21 3.70 4.59
N LEU A 17 6.42 3.92 5.64
CA LEU A 17 6.10 5.27 6.12
C LEU A 17 7.27 5.96 6.85
N GLU A 18 8.28 5.22 7.30
CA GLU A 18 9.54 5.81 7.81
C GLU A 18 10.31 6.58 6.71
N GLN A 19 10.02 6.34 5.44
CA GLN A 19 10.56 7.06 4.30
C GLN A 19 9.76 8.30 3.91
N ALA A 20 8.73 8.66 4.70
CA ALA A 20 7.92 9.84 4.45
C ALA A 20 8.76 11.14 4.57
N ALA A 21 8.51 12.09 3.68
CA ALA A 21 9.14 13.42 3.65
C ALA A 21 8.13 14.43 3.10
N PRO A 22 8.31 15.75 3.33
CA PRO A 22 7.34 16.78 2.93
C PRO A 22 6.98 16.80 1.44
N ASN A 23 7.91 16.41 0.58
CA ASN A 23 7.73 16.37 -0.89
C ASN A 23 7.25 15.00 -1.41
N ARG A 24 6.89 14.07 -0.53
CA ARG A 24 6.41 12.75 -0.91
C ARG A 24 4.90 12.62 -0.80
N TYR A 25 4.34 11.64 -1.51
CA TYR A 25 2.95 11.21 -1.39
C TYR A 25 2.88 9.70 -1.22
N LEU A 26 1.79 9.18 -0.67
CA LEU A 26 1.53 7.75 -0.62
C LEU A 26 0.52 7.36 -1.71
N SER A 27 0.87 6.39 -2.53
CA SER A 27 -0.05 5.74 -3.46
C SER A 27 -0.40 4.34 -2.97
N ILE A 28 -1.68 4.05 -2.78
CA ILE A 28 -2.20 2.72 -2.47
C ILE A 28 -2.57 2.03 -3.78
N LEU A 29 -1.92 0.91 -4.05
CA LEU A 29 -2.06 0.09 -5.26
C LEU A 29 -2.85 -1.16 -4.88
N ALA A 30 -4.18 -1.13 -5.07
CA ALA A 30 -5.09 -2.15 -4.54
C ALA A 30 -5.42 -3.22 -5.59
N TYR A 31 -4.79 -4.37 -5.51
CA TYR A 31 -5.15 -5.58 -6.26
C TYR A 31 -6.16 -6.40 -5.45
N THR A 32 -7.38 -5.90 -5.39
CA THR A 32 -8.49 -6.48 -4.63
C THR A 32 -9.79 -6.34 -5.41
N THR A 33 -10.80 -7.13 -5.04
CA THR A 33 -12.14 -6.96 -5.60
C THR A 33 -12.79 -5.70 -5.03
N PRO A 34 -13.23 -4.76 -5.89
CA PRO A 34 -13.95 -3.57 -5.44
C PRO A 34 -15.26 -3.94 -4.73
N SER A 35 -15.52 -3.30 -3.60
CA SER A 35 -16.78 -3.37 -2.87
C SER A 35 -16.97 -2.10 -2.04
N PRO A 36 -18.22 -1.76 -1.63
CA PRO A 36 -18.44 -0.61 -0.74
C PRO A 36 -17.62 -0.68 0.55
N GLN A 37 -17.44 -1.88 1.12
CA GLN A 37 -16.65 -2.10 2.33
C GLN A 37 -15.15 -1.88 2.07
N MET A 38 -14.63 -2.37 0.95
CA MET A 38 -13.25 -2.17 0.53
C MET A 38 -12.96 -0.70 0.28
N GLU A 39 -13.84 -0.01 -0.45
CA GLU A 39 -13.75 1.43 -0.68
C GLU A 39 -13.70 2.23 0.62
N ALA A 40 -14.57 1.90 1.58
CA ALA A 40 -14.59 2.55 2.89
C ALA A 40 -13.28 2.30 3.66
N ALA A 41 -12.74 1.07 3.61
CA ALA A 41 -11.49 0.73 4.27
C ALA A 41 -10.29 1.46 3.65
N LEU A 42 -10.21 1.52 2.32
CA LEU A 42 -9.15 2.26 1.61
C LEU A 42 -9.22 3.78 1.88
N ARG A 43 -10.43 4.35 1.90
CA ARG A 43 -10.62 5.76 2.28
C ARG A 43 -10.19 6.03 3.73
N ALA A 44 -10.52 5.12 4.66
CA ALA A 44 -10.10 5.24 6.05
C ALA A 44 -8.58 5.19 6.19
N LEU A 45 -7.91 4.30 5.46
CA LEU A 45 -6.44 4.20 5.46
C LEU A 45 -5.79 5.48 4.91
N ARG A 46 -6.27 5.99 3.78
CA ARG A 46 -5.82 7.27 3.21
C ARG A 46 -5.96 8.41 4.21
N LYS A 47 -7.15 8.54 4.82
CA LYS A 47 -7.42 9.57 5.84
C LYS A 47 -6.49 9.45 7.04
N ALA A 48 -6.25 8.24 7.54
CA ALA A 48 -5.35 7.99 8.67
C ALA A 48 -3.90 8.40 8.36
N VAL A 49 -3.39 8.07 7.18
CA VAL A 49 -2.06 8.49 6.71
C VAL A 49 -1.99 10.02 6.59
N MET A 50 -2.97 10.62 5.92
CA MET A 50 -3.02 12.08 5.73
C MET A 50 -3.03 12.83 7.07
N LEU A 51 -3.88 12.42 8.02
CA LEU A 51 -3.99 13.06 9.32
C LEU A 51 -2.75 12.84 10.21
N ARG A 52 -2.09 11.68 10.06
CA ARG A 52 -0.96 11.31 10.90
C ARG A 52 0.37 11.86 10.42
N LEU A 53 0.58 11.91 9.10
CA LEU A 53 1.86 12.22 8.48
C LEU A 53 1.82 13.47 7.58
N HIS A 54 0.64 14.07 7.39
CA HIS A 54 0.42 15.21 6.48
C HIS A 54 0.87 14.92 5.03
N LEU A 55 0.78 13.64 4.61
CA LEU A 55 1.08 13.23 3.24
C LEU A 55 -0.16 13.31 2.36
N ALA A 56 0.01 13.79 1.14
CA ALA A 56 -0.97 13.57 0.08
C ALA A 56 -1.12 12.06 -0.18
N THR A 57 -2.34 11.62 -0.49
CA THR A 57 -2.60 10.19 -0.71
C THR A 57 -3.43 9.96 -1.96
N THR A 58 -3.08 8.93 -2.73
CA THR A 58 -3.89 8.41 -3.84
C THR A 58 -4.23 6.94 -3.59
N ALA A 59 -5.24 6.43 -4.29
CA ALA A 59 -5.53 5.01 -4.35
C ALA A 59 -6.04 4.65 -5.74
N GLY A 60 -5.60 3.52 -6.25
CA GLY A 60 -6.04 2.97 -7.53
C GLY A 60 -6.17 1.46 -7.47
N TYR A 61 -7.17 0.94 -8.20
CA TYR A 61 -7.32 -0.52 -8.35
C TYR A 61 -6.43 -1.04 -9.47
N GLY A 62 -5.63 -2.03 -9.13
CA GLY A 62 -4.84 -2.80 -10.09
C GLY A 62 -5.69 -3.91 -10.76
N PRO A 63 -5.43 -4.21 -12.03
CA PRO A 63 -4.37 -3.63 -12.86
C PRO A 63 -4.74 -2.30 -13.54
N ARG A 64 -5.98 -1.81 -13.37
CA ARG A 64 -6.52 -0.66 -14.09
C ARG A 64 -5.64 0.60 -14.00
N TYR A 65 -5.10 0.93 -12.82
CA TYR A 65 -4.24 2.10 -12.65
C TYR A 65 -2.93 2.05 -13.46
N LEU A 66 -2.48 0.86 -13.89
CA LEU A 66 -1.28 0.71 -14.73
C LEU A 66 -1.39 1.47 -16.05
N HIS A 67 -2.62 1.62 -16.56
CA HIS A 67 -2.93 2.34 -17.81
C HIS A 67 -3.15 3.85 -17.62
N SER A 68 -2.97 4.36 -16.40
CA SER A 68 -3.16 5.78 -16.05
C SER A 68 -2.00 6.31 -15.20
N THR A 69 -2.13 6.26 -13.89
CA THR A 69 -1.11 6.77 -12.95
C THR A 69 0.13 5.89 -12.87
N GLY A 70 0.09 4.64 -13.33
CA GLY A 70 1.22 3.71 -13.28
C GLY A 70 2.47 4.22 -14.00
N GLN A 71 2.31 4.95 -15.10
CA GLN A 71 3.43 5.57 -15.82
C GLN A 71 4.11 6.66 -14.98
N LEU A 72 3.30 7.51 -14.31
CA LEU A 72 3.82 8.53 -13.40
C LEU A 72 4.56 7.89 -12.21
N HIS A 73 4.06 6.78 -11.68
CA HIS A 73 4.67 6.08 -10.56
C HIS A 73 6.10 5.61 -10.89
N LYS A 74 6.34 5.14 -12.10
CA LYS A 74 7.61 4.56 -12.55
C LYS A 74 8.53 5.58 -13.18
N GLY A 75 8.01 6.38 -14.10
CA GLY A 75 8.79 7.34 -14.90
C GLY A 75 8.81 8.77 -14.38
N GLY A 76 7.93 9.13 -13.45
CA GLY A 76 7.87 10.46 -12.86
C GLY A 76 8.95 10.71 -11.79
N PRO A 77 8.90 11.88 -11.10
CA PRO A 77 9.79 12.18 -9.98
C PRO A 77 9.74 11.10 -8.89
N ASN A 78 10.88 10.82 -8.23
CA ASN A 78 10.94 9.83 -7.14
C ASN A 78 10.37 10.40 -5.83
N SER A 79 9.12 10.84 -5.87
CA SER A 79 8.39 11.40 -4.72
C SER A 79 7.29 10.45 -4.19
N GLY A 80 7.04 9.33 -4.86
CA GLY A 80 6.04 8.34 -4.44
C GLY A 80 6.55 7.38 -3.37
N LEU A 81 5.67 7.04 -2.43
CA LEU A 81 5.74 5.85 -1.59
C LEU A 81 4.62 4.91 -2.04
N PHE A 82 4.91 3.65 -2.32
CA PHE A 82 3.94 2.75 -2.94
C PHE A 82 3.57 1.62 -1.98
N LEU A 83 2.31 1.60 -1.56
CA LEU A 83 1.74 0.53 -0.74
C LEU A 83 0.89 -0.37 -1.62
N GLN A 84 1.42 -1.53 -1.99
CA GLN A 84 0.68 -2.53 -2.75
C GLN A 84 -0.07 -3.46 -1.80
N LEU A 85 -1.38 -3.52 -1.94
CA LEU A 85 -2.30 -4.37 -1.18
C LEU A 85 -2.86 -5.43 -2.13
N VAL A 86 -2.61 -6.71 -1.85
CA VAL A 86 -3.01 -7.81 -2.72
C VAL A 86 -3.90 -8.80 -1.97
N ASP A 87 -5.05 -9.10 -2.55
CA ASP A 87 -5.98 -10.13 -2.09
C ASP A 87 -5.87 -11.39 -2.95
N THR A 88 -6.37 -12.50 -2.45
CA THR A 88 -6.47 -13.77 -3.18
C THR A 88 -7.56 -13.78 -4.25
N MET A 89 -8.40 -12.74 -4.32
CA MET A 89 -9.50 -12.58 -5.29
C MET A 89 -10.38 -13.84 -5.40
N LYS A 90 -11.16 -14.09 -4.37
CA LYS A 90 -12.14 -15.21 -4.36
C LYS A 90 -13.57 -14.68 -4.48
N PRO A 91 -14.44 -15.37 -5.26
CA PRO A 91 -14.13 -16.52 -6.13
C PRO A 91 -13.26 -16.13 -7.31
N ASP A 92 -12.36 -17.04 -7.71
CA ASP A 92 -11.55 -16.85 -8.90
C ASP A 92 -12.26 -17.42 -10.13
N VAL A 93 -12.13 -16.75 -11.26
CA VAL A 93 -12.84 -17.11 -12.50
C VAL A 93 -11.83 -17.51 -13.57
N PRO A 94 -12.02 -18.66 -14.25
CA PRO A 94 -11.14 -19.08 -15.34
C PRO A 94 -11.28 -18.12 -16.54
N VAL A 95 -10.17 -17.86 -17.21
CA VAL A 95 -10.18 -17.08 -18.46
C VAL A 95 -10.56 -18.01 -19.61
N PRO A 96 -11.64 -17.73 -20.37
CA PRO A 96 -12.08 -18.60 -21.46
C PRO A 96 -10.94 -18.89 -22.47
N GLY A 97 -10.74 -20.15 -22.78
CA GLY A 97 -9.69 -20.61 -23.71
C GLY A 97 -8.25 -20.45 -23.21
N LYS A 98 -8.01 -20.22 -21.93
CA LYS A 98 -6.68 -20.12 -21.31
C LYS A 98 -6.54 -21.12 -20.16
N PHE A 99 -5.29 -21.47 -19.82
CA PHE A 99 -4.96 -22.38 -18.71
C PHE A 99 -4.84 -21.65 -17.35
N TYR A 100 -5.08 -20.34 -17.31
CA TYR A 100 -4.99 -19.52 -16.11
C TYR A 100 -6.32 -18.81 -15.82
N THR A 101 -6.43 -18.28 -14.60
CA THR A 101 -7.60 -17.55 -14.11
C THR A 101 -7.37 -16.05 -14.11
N PHE A 102 -8.43 -15.24 -13.96
CA PHE A 102 -8.31 -13.79 -13.81
C PHE A 102 -7.55 -13.41 -12.52
N GLY A 103 -7.70 -14.18 -11.44
CA GLY A 103 -6.94 -13.96 -10.21
C GLY A 103 -5.45 -14.24 -10.40
N ALA A 104 -5.08 -15.33 -11.09
CA ALA A 104 -3.68 -15.61 -11.42
C ALA A 104 -3.07 -14.51 -12.29
N LEU A 105 -3.83 -14.00 -13.28
CA LEU A 105 -3.40 -12.90 -14.14
C LEU A 105 -3.17 -11.62 -13.33
N ALA A 106 -4.11 -11.26 -12.46
CA ALA A 106 -3.99 -10.06 -11.62
C ALA A 106 -2.82 -10.15 -10.63
N GLN A 107 -2.58 -11.34 -10.06
CA GLN A 107 -1.41 -11.58 -9.20
C GLN A 107 -0.09 -11.45 -9.98
N ALA A 108 -0.01 -12.01 -11.19
CA ALA A 108 1.18 -11.86 -12.04
C ALA A 108 1.45 -10.39 -12.38
N GLN A 109 0.40 -9.61 -12.67
CA GLN A 109 0.51 -8.18 -12.92
C GLN A 109 0.94 -7.42 -11.65
N ALA A 110 0.43 -7.79 -10.47
CA ALA A 110 0.86 -7.19 -9.21
C ALA A 110 2.36 -7.44 -8.95
N ILE A 111 2.84 -8.67 -9.18
CA ILE A 111 4.25 -9.02 -9.04
C ILE A 111 5.12 -8.20 -10.01
N GLY A 112 4.75 -8.16 -11.29
CA GLY A 112 5.49 -7.42 -12.31
C GLY A 112 5.52 -5.91 -12.03
N ASP A 113 4.43 -5.35 -11.52
CA ASP A 113 4.38 -3.94 -11.14
C ASP A 113 5.30 -3.64 -9.95
N LEU A 114 5.28 -4.48 -8.91
CA LEU A 114 6.17 -4.35 -7.75
C LEU A 114 7.66 -4.46 -8.15
N GLN A 115 7.99 -5.43 -9.02
CA GLN A 115 9.33 -5.59 -9.56
C GLN A 115 9.76 -4.34 -10.33
N SER A 116 8.88 -3.79 -11.16
CA SER A 116 9.14 -2.57 -11.91
C SER A 116 9.39 -1.37 -10.99
N LEU A 117 8.60 -1.20 -9.92
CA LEU A 117 8.83 -0.15 -8.92
C LEU A 117 10.20 -0.29 -8.26
N HIS A 118 10.60 -1.51 -7.87
CA HIS A 118 11.91 -1.76 -7.28
C HIS A 118 13.06 -1.51 -8.26
N THR A 119 12.92 -1.93 -9.52
CA THR A 119 13.93 -1.67 -10.58
C THR A 119 14.16 -0.17 -10.77
N HIS A 120 13.09 0.63 -10.65
CA HIS A 120 13.18 2.10 -10.72
C HIS A 120 13.50 2.74 -9.35
N GLN A 121 13.96 1.96 -8.38
CA GLN A 121 14.33 2.43 -7.03
C GLN A 121 13.20 3.21 -6.33
N ARG A 122 11.94 2.81 -6.58
CA ARG A 122 10.77 3.42 -5.93
C ARG A 122 10.54 2.74 -4.59
N PRO A 123 10.40 3.50 -3.49
CA PRO A 123 10.02 2.93 -2.20
C PRO A 123 8.66 2.23 -2.31
N ALA A 124 8.64 0.92 -2.26
CA ALA A 124 7.44 0.12 -2.38
C ALA A 124 7.39 -0.96 -1.30
N SER A 125 6.20 -1.22 -0.79
CA SER A 125 5.92 -2.29 0.17
C SER A 125 4.72 -3.10 -0.31
N HIS A 126 4.83 -4.43 -0.21
CA HIS A 126 3.78 -5.38 -0.55
C HIS A 126 3.14 -5.94 0.71
N ILE A 127 1.81 -5.97 0.76
CA ILE A 127 1.03 -6.57 1.83
C ILE A 127 -0.01 -7.52 1.24
N THR A 128 0.08 -8.79 1.59
CA THR A 128 -0.99 -9.76 1.34
C THR A 128 -2.08 -9.59 2.40
N LEU A 129 -3.34 -9.39 1.96
CA LEU A 129 -4.44 -9.05 2.85
C LEU A 129 -5.05 -10.24 3.60
N GLY A 130 -4.74 -11.46 3.16
CA GLY A 130 -5.17 -12.68 3.84
C GLY A 130 -6.66 -13.01 3.66
N ARG A 131 -7.26 -13.69 4.67
CA ARG A 131 -8.64 -14.20 4.58
C ARG A 131 -9.71 -13.12 4.70
N ASP A 132 -9.42 -12.07 5.46
CA ASP A 132 -10.30 -10.90 5.60
C ASP A 132 -9.55 -9.62 5.22
N PRO A 133 -9.61 -9.24 3.94
CA PRO A 133 -8.91 -8.08 3.42
C PRO A 133 -9.32 -6.77 4.11
N VAL A 134 -10.61 -6.62 4.40
CA VAL A 134 -11.14 -5.40 5.04
C VAL A 134 -10.65 -5.29 6.49
N ALA A 135 -10.68 -6.39 7.25
CA ALA A 135 -10.17 -6.40 8.62
C ALA A 135 -8.66 -6.13 8.67
N THR A 136 -7.89 -6.67 7.72
CA THR A 136 -6.46 -6.38 7.60
C THR A 136 -6.22 -4.89 7.39
N ILE A 137 -6.90 -4.24 6.44
CA ILE A 137 -6.78 -2.80 6.22
C ILE A 137 -7.22 -2.00 7.45
N ARG A 138 -8.32 -2.38 8.11
CA ARG A 138 -8.75 -1.74 9.37
C ARG A 138 -7.68 -1.83 10.47
N SER A 139 -6.94 -2.94 10.55
CA SER A 139 -5.83 -3.08 11.49
C SER A 139 -4.66 -2.13 11.19
N LEU A 140 -4.42 -1.81 9.92
CA LEU A 140 -3.45 -0.79 9.49
C LEU A 140 -3.94 0.63 9.85
N VAL A 141 -5.23 0.89 9.68
CA VAL A 141 -5.85 2.16 10.12
C VAL A 141 -5.70 2.36 11.62
N ALA A 142 -6.01 1.33 12.42
CA ALA A 142 -5.90 1.39 13.88
C ALA A 142 -4.46 1.70 14.35
N LEU A 143 -3.45 1.21 13.63
CA LEU A 143 -2.04 1.51 13.91
C LEU A 143 -1.71 3.01 13.77
N LEU A 144 -2.36 3.68 12.83
CA LEU A 144 -2.10 5.09 12.52
C LEU A 144 -2.99 6.05 13.34
N THR A 145 -4.10 5.55 13.88
CA THR A 145 -5.05 6.35 14.66
C THR A 145 -4.58 6.42 16.13
N PRO A 146 -4.45 7.62 16.73
CA PRO A 146 -4.11 7.73 18.14
C PRO A 146 -5.20 7.10 19.00
N THR A 147 -4.84 6.11 19.81
CA THR A 147 -5.73 5.64 20.88
C THR A 147 -5.79 6.68 22.00
N LYS A 148 -6.98 6.89 22.58
CA LYS A 148 -7.18 7.81 23.72
C LYS A 148 -6.37 7.44 24.98
N ALA A 149 -5.75 6.26 24.99
CA ALA A 149 -4.89 5.78 26.09
C ALA A 149 -3.48 5.47 25.53
N GLY A 150 -2.58 6.38 25.78
CA GLY A 150 -1.19 6.16 26.17
C GLY A 150 -0.27 5.23 25.38
N SER A 151 -0.21 5.16 24.04
CA SER A 151 0.92 4.50 23.40
C SER A 151 1.67 5.41 22.41
N ARG A 152 2.70 6.07 22.95
CA ARG A 152 3.59 7.01 22.23
C ARG A 152 4.66 6.34 21.35
N LYS A 153 4.83 5.01 21.32
CA LYS A 153 6.04 4.36 20.79
C LYS A 153 6.18 4.28 19.25
N PRO A 154 5.20 3.85 18.41
CA PRO A 154 5.43 3.79 16.96
C PRO A 154 5.48 5.17 16.31
N ALA A 155 4.64 6.09 16.77
CA ALA A 155 4.54 7.44 16.22
C ALA A 155 5.74 8.35 16.55
N ALA A 156 6.41 8.11 17.67
CA ALA A 156 7.61 8.85 18.01
C ALA A 156 8.79 8.52 17.07
N LYS A 157 8.93 7.26 16.65
CA LYS A 157 9.94 6.85 15.65
C LYS A 157 9.69 7.49 14.29
N ILE A 158 8.45 7.47 13.80
CA ILE A 158 8.08 8.10 12.52
C ILE A 158 8.27 9.62 12.59
N ARG A 159 7.88 10.28 13.69
CA ARG A 159 8.10 11.73 13.90
C ARG A 159 9.59 12.09 14.07
N ALA A 160 10.39 11.27 14.72
CA ALA A 160 11.82 11.49 14.87
C ALA A 160 12.53 11.43 13.52
N ALA A 161 12.18 10.45 12.67
CA ALA A 161 12.68 10.34 11.31
C ALA A 161 12.34 11.57 10.44
N LEU A 162 11.13 12.14 10.60
CA LEU A 162 10.71 13.34 9.90
C LEU A 162 11.44 14.61 10.39
N LYS A 163 11.72 14.76 11.69
CA LYS A 163 12.44 15.93 12.23
C LYS A 163 13.92 15.97 11.83
N HIS A 164 14.60 14.84 11.79
CA HIS A 164 16.02 14.80 11.39
C HIS A 164 16.28 15.09 9.92
N ARG A 165 15.27 15.01 9.04
CA ARG A 165 15.40 15.31 7.60
C ARG A 165 14.98 16.72 7.20
N ALA A 166 14.33 17.49 8.07
CA ALA A 166 13.93 18.87 7.80
C ALA A 166 15.07 19.91 8.00
N HIS A 167 16.23 19.48 8.50
CA HIS A 167 17.40 20.32 8.78
C HIS A 167 18.64 19.95 7.96
N ARG A 168 18.44 19.27 6.83
CA ARG A 168 19.52 19.02 5.85
C ARG A 168 19.16 19.56 4.49
#